data_d7bd9da6a434fdb27fef537b4e3774b0
#
_entry.id   d7bd9da6a434fdb27fef537b4e3774b0
#
_cell.length_a   1.000
_cell.length_b   1.000
_cell.length_c   1.000
_cell.angle_alpha   90.00
_cell.angle_beta   90.00
_cell.angle_gamma   90.00
#
_symmetry.space_group_name_H-M   'P 1'
#
loop_
_entity.id
_entity.type
_entity.pdbx_description
1 polymer ?
#
loop_
_entity_poly.entity_id
_entity_poly.type
_entity_poly.pdbx_seq_one_letter_code
_entity_poly.pdbx_strand_id
1 'polypeptide(L)'
;MKILHTSDWHLGRSLYGRKRYEEFAAFLDWLVGIIEDEGIDVLLVAGDVFDSSTPGNRAQELYYRFLCRVANSCCRHVVVIAGNHDSPSFLNAPKELLRALNVHVIGAVTENPEDEVLVIDDSGFENADSAEESRQMDIFESKIKNQKSSIICAVPYLRDRDVRTVEPGETIDDKNRKLVEGIKEHYARVVEIAEQKRDELLKRQAVRTQKSAIKNQPSAIPIIAMGHLFTAGGRTVEGDGVRELYVGSLAHVGKEIFPSSIDYLALGHLHVHQAVGGAEHIRYSGSPIPMGYGEANQQKSVVIADFGCEKSNSHSKIINQKSKITLLPIPCFQPLERIVGSLEDIQARLEELKRAESRAWLEIEYTGREVIGNLRDLLDESLAGTAMEVRRIRNRRLMERVMSTIGEDEALDDLDAQEVFTRCLDAFDVPQEEREELKGTYDEVVRDLLEEDRDAE
;
A
#
# COMPACT_ATOMS: atom_id res chain seq x y z
N MET A 1 14.98 14.09 12.65
CA MET A 1 14.88 13.36 11.38
C MET A 1 13.41 13.18 11.07
N LYS A 2 12.99 13.57 9.87
CA LYS A 2 11.62 13.40 9.39
C LYS A 2 11.54 12.26 8.38
N ILE A 3 10.61 11.35 8.60
CA ILE A 3 10.37 10.20 7.75
C ILE A 3 8.97 10.34 7.17
N LEU A 4 8.81 10.09 5.88
CA LEU A 4 7.53 9.95 5.23
C LEU A 4 7.26 8.47 4.95
N HIS A 5 6.10 7.97 5.38
CA HIS A 5 5.64 6.59 5.17
C HIS A 5 4.42 6.58 4.26
N THR A 6 4.50 5.79 3.21
CA THR A 6 3.44 5.49 2.24
C THR A 6 3.49 4.02 1.85
N SER A 7 2.41 3.46 1.31
CA SER A 7 2.29 2.06 0.88
C SER A 7 1.18 1.89 -0.16
N ASP A 8 1.03 0.69 -0.68
CA ASP A 8 -0.13 0.26 -1.47
C ASP A 8 -0.42 1.20 -2.66
N TRP A 9 0.62 1.51 -3.42
CA TRP A 9 0.50 2.39 -4.59
C TRP A 9 -0.27 1.73 -5.73
N HIS A 10 -0.07 0.41 -5.94
CA HIS A 10 -0.68 -0.37 -7.02
C HIS A 10 -0.55 0.31 -8.38
N LEU A 11 0.65 0.77 -8.73
CA LEU A 11 0.91 1.40 -10.02
C LEU A 11 0.54 0.45 -11.16
N GLY A 12 -0.28 0.95 -12.08
CA GLY A 12 -0.82 0.18 -13.19
C GLY A 12 -2.25 -0.34 -12.99
N ARG A 13 -2.81 -0.22 -11.76
CA ARG A 13 -4.18 -0.64 -11.47
C ARG A 13 -5.19 0.08 -12.35
N SER A 14 -6.17 -0.69 -12.84
CA SER A 14 -7.34 -0.18 -13.55
C SER A 14 -8.56 -0.14 -12.64
N LEU A 15 -9.50 0.77 -12.90
CA LEU A 15 -10.79 0.80 -12.24
C LEU A 15 -11.87 0.48 -13.28
N TYR A 16 -12.39 -0.76 -13.27
CA TYR A 16 -13.39 -1.24 -14.23
C TYR A 16 -13.04 -0.88 -15.68
N GLY A 17 -11.89 -1.35 -16.15
CA GLY A 17 -11.37 -1.11 -17.51
C GLY A 17 -10.74 0.27 -17.74
N ARG A 18 -10.81 1.21 -16.79
CA ARG A 18 -10.20 2.53 -16.93
C ARG A 18 -8.80 2.56 -16.35
N LYS A 19 -7.78 2.79 -17.15
CA LYS A 19 -6.40 3.00 -16.71
C LYS A 19 -6.28 4.32 -15.93
N ARG A 20 -5.50 4.31 -14.84
CA ARG A 20 -5.39 5.40 -13.86
C ARG A 20 -4.01 6.08 -13.87
N TYR A 21 -3.26 5.98 -14.96
CA TYR A 21 -1.89 6.48 -15.01
C TYR A 21 -1.75 7.98 -14.73
N GLU A 22 -2.72 8.80 -15.14
CA GLU A 22 -2.72 10.24 -14.89
C GLU A 22 -2.93 10.56 -13.41
N GLU A 23 -3.77 9.80 -12.74
CA GLU A 23 -4.02 9.91 -11.30
C GLU A 23 -2.78 9.50 -10.49
N PHE A 24 -2.15 8.38 -10.86
CA PHE A 24 -0.88 7.97 -10.25
C PHE A 24 0.23 9.00 -10.49
N ALA A 25 0.34 9.55 -11.70
CA ALA A 25 1.32 10.59 -12.00
C ALA A 25 1.09 11.83 -11.12
N ALA A 26 -0.16 12.30 -10.99
CA ALA A 26 -0.51 13.43 -10.16
C ALA A 26 -0.19 13.18 -8.66
N PHE A 27 -0.46 11.97 -8.17
CA PHE A 27 -0.07 11.57 -6.81
C PHE A 27 1.46 11.62 -6.61
N LEU A 28 2.23 11.02 -7.53
CA LEU A 28 3.69 10.99 -7.43
C LEU A 28 4.30 12.39 -7.55
N ASP A 29 3.72 13.26 -8.40
CA ASP A 29 4.12 14.65 -8.51
C ASP A 29 3.87 15.42 -7.22
N TRP A 30 2.68 15.26 -6.62
CA TRP A 30 2.33 15.82 -5.32
C TRP A 30 3.28 15.33 -4.21
N LEU A 31 3.60 14.03 -4.21
CA LEU A 31 4.46 13.42 -3.19
C LEU A 31 5.89 14.00 -3.23
N VAL A 32 6.44 14.26 -4.42
CA VAL A 32 7.74 14.94 -4.55
C VAL A 32 7.66 16.35 -3.95
N GLY A 33 6.61 17.12 -4.23
CA GLY A 33 6.41 18.45 -3.63
C GLY A 33 6.36 18.39 -2.10
N ILE A 34 5.63 17.43 -1.53
CA ILE A 34 5.55 17.24 -0.07
C ILE A 34 6.89 16.86 0.54
N ILE A 35 7.68 16.05 -0.15
CA ILE A 35 9.03 15.68 0.30
C ILE A 35 9.89 16.96 0.45
N GLU A 36 9.83 17.86 -0.52
CA GLU A 36 10.57 19.12 -0.51
C GLU A 36 10.01 20.11 0.54
N ASP A 37 8.71 20.33 0.55
CA ASP A 37 8.03 21.31 1.43
C ASP A 37 8.19 20.96 2.91
N GLU A 38 8.08 19.68 3.25
CA GLU A 38 8.20 19.19 4.61
C GLU A 38 9.65 18.90 5.04
N GLY A 39 10.60 18.91 4.09
CA GLY A 39 11.99 18.58 4.35
C GLY A 39 12.16 17.16 4.85
N ILE A 40 11.68 16.20 4.08
CA ILE A 40 11.71 14.77 4.43
C ILE A 40 13.12 14.23 4.25
N ASP A 41 13.67 13.62 5.29
CA ASP A 41 14.99 13.01 5.29
C ASP A 41 14.98 11.60 4.65
N VAL A 42 13.91 10.81 4.91
CA VAL A 42 13.77 9.41 4.46
C VAL A 42 12.35 9.14 3.98
N LEU A 43 12.22 8.49 2.83
CA LEU A 43 10.95 7.97 2.31
C LEU A 43 10.89 6.46 2.53
N LEU A 44 9.80 5.98 3.16
CA LEU A 44 9.49 4.56 3.33
C LEU A 44 8.29 4.20 2.44
N VAL A 45 8.47 3.20 1.56
CA VAL A 45 7.41 2.63 0.72
C VAL A 45 7.17 1.20 1.19
N ALA A 46 6.09 0.99 1.94
CA ALA A 46 5.83 -0.25 2.66
C ALA A 46 5.01 -1.27 1.83
N GLY A 47 5.50 -1.59 0.63
CA GLY A 47 5.01 -2.68 -0.23
C GLY A 47 3.85 -2.28 -1.15
N ASP A 48 3.48 -3.22 -2.02
CA ASP A 48 2.49 -3.11 -3.10
C ASP A 48 2.73 -1.86 -3.97
N VAL A 49 3.96 -1.76 -4.48
CA VAL A 49 4.37 -0.70 -5.40
C VAL A 49 3.61 -0.84 -6.71
N PHE A 50 3.48 -2.07 -7.22
CA PHE A 50 2.79 -2.40 -8.46
C PHE A 50 1.54 -3.23 -8.19
N ASP A 51 0.53 -3.10 -9.08
CA ASP A 51 -0.73 -3.85 -8.96
C ASP A 51 -0.58 -5.34 -9.32
N SER A 52 0.45 -5.69 -10.06
CA SER A 52 0.72 -7.08 -10.47
C SER A 52 2.21 -7.39 -10.47
N SER A 53 2.53 -8.69 -10.46
CA SER A 53 3.91 -9.20 -10.51
C SER A 53 4.63 -8.91 -11.84
N THR A 54 3.90 -8.53 -12.88
CA THR A 54 4.41 -8.14 -14.20
C THR A 54 3.90 -6.76 -14.57
N PRO A 55 4.49 -5.68 -13.99
CA PRO A 55 4.01 -4.33 -14.24
C PRO A 55 4.25 -3.89 -15.68
N GLY A 56 3.24 -3.26 -16.29
CA GLY A 56 3.35 -2.69 -17.64
C GLY A 56 4.39 -1.56 -17.70
N ASN A 57 4.91 -1.30 -18.90
CA ASN A 57 6.01 -0.33 -19.13
C ASN A 57 5.70 1.07 -18.56
N ARG A 58 4.44 1.52 -18.63
CA ARG A 58 4.06 2.85 -18.15
C ARG A 58 4.06 2.92 -16.61
N ALA A 59 3.69 1.85 -15.92
CA ALA A 59 3.80 1.77 -14.47
C ALA A 59 5.27 1.80 -14.03
N GLN A 60 6.13 1.07 -14.74
CA GLN A 60 7.58 1.08 -14.51
C GLN A 60 8.17 2.48 -14.74
N GLU A 61 7.79 3.15 -15.83
CA GLU A 61 8.24 4.53 -16.13
C GLU A 61 7.88 5.49 -15.00
N LEU A 62 6.64 5.45 -14.50
CA LEU A 62 6.20 6.27 -13.38
C LEU A 62 7.05 6.04 -12.13
N TYR A 63 7.30 4.79 -11.78
CA TYR A 63 8.09 4.42 -10.62
C TYR A 63 9.54 4.91 -10.71
N TYR A 64 10.25 4.57 -11.79
CA TYR A 64 11.66 4.96 -11.91
C TYR A 64 11.85 6.46 -12.08
N ARG A 65 10.93 7.14 -12.80
CA ARG A 65 10.97 8.60 -12.93
C ARG A 65 10.74 9.30 -11.58
N PHE A 66 9.83 8.77 -10.77
CA PHE A 66 9.63 9.25 -9.41
C PHE A 66 10.88 9.08 -8.56
N LEU A 67 11.50 7.88 -8.54
CA LEU A 67 12.73 7.63 -7.77
C LEU A 67 13.88 8.56 -8.18
N CYS A 68 14.06 8.81 -9.48
CA CYS A 68 15.06 9.76 -9.97
C CYS A 68 14.79 11.18 -9.48
N ARG A 69 13.54 11.61 -9.40
CA ARG A 69 13.16 12.93 -8.88
C ARG A 69 13.43 13.04 -7.39
N VAL A 70 13.07 12.02 -6.62
CA VAL A 70 13.32 11.98 -5.17
C VAL A 70 14.82 11.97 -4.88
N ALA A 71 15.61 11.23 -5.64
CA ALA A 71 17.08 11.21 -5.50
C ALA A 71 17.73 12.59 -5.76
N ASN A 72 17.05 13.47 -6.51
CA ASN A 72 17.50 14.85 -6.75
C ASN A 72 16.85 15.90 -5.82
N SER A 73 16.05 15.47 -4.84
CA SER A 73 15.40 16.31 -3.83
C SER A 73 16.22 16.41 -2.54
N CYS A 74 15.60 16.96 -1.48
CA CYS A 74 16.19 16.96 -0.13
C CYS A 74 16.16 15.58 0.56
N CYS A 75 15.38 14.60 0.03
CA CYS A 75 15.28 13.25 0.58
C CYS A 75 16.56 12.47 0.33
N ARG A 76 17.21 12.07 1.40
CA ARG A 76 18.54 11.44 1.32
C ARG A 76 18.48 9.94 1.06
N HIS A 77 17.43 9.29 1.53
CA HIS A 77 17.28 7.84 1.39
C HIS A 77 15.83 7.47 1.08
N VAL A 78 15.66 6.49 0.20
CA VAL A 78 14.38 5.84 -0.06
C VAL A 78 14.52 4.37 0.30
N VAL A 79 13.60 3.83 1.08
CA VAL A 79 13.55 2.39 1.41
C VAL A 79 12.24 1.83 0.89
N VAL A 80 12.35 0.82 0.03
CA VAL A 80 11.21 0.14 -0.59
C VAL A 80 11.24 -1.33 -0.20
N ILE A 81 10.16 -1.83 0.37
CA ILE A 81 9.95 -3.26 0.56
C ILE A 81 8.90 -3.78 -0.43
N ALA A 82 8.97 -5.07 -0.79
CA ALA A 82 7.90 -5.67 -1.59
C ALA A 82 6.68 -5.98 -0.74
N GLY A 83 5.50 -5.81 -1.36
CA GLY A 83 4.23 -6.34 -0.88
C GLY A 83 3.88 -7.69 -1.50
N ASN A 84 2.62 -8.12 -1.33
CA ASN A 84 2.16 -9.41 -1.86
C ASN A 84 1.82 -9.38 -3.36
N HIS A 85 1.55 -8.21 -3.94
CA HIS A 85 1.34 -8.01 -5.38
C HIS A 85 2.66 -7.92 -6.14
N ASP A 86 3.73 -7.46 -5.49
CA ASP A 86 5.00 -7.22 -6.14
C ASP A 86 5.74 -8.51 -6.52
N SER A 87 6.48 -8.46 -7.63
CA SER A 87 7.46 -9.48 -7.96
C SER A 87 8.79 -9.19 -7.27
N PRO A 88 9.27 -10.07 -6.36
CA PRO A 88 10.58 -9.89 -5.73
C PRO A 88 11.73 -9.79 -6.72
N SER A 89 11.71 -10.63 -7.74
CA SER A 89 12.76 -10.64 -8.78
C SER A 89 12.75 -9.36 -9.60
N PHE A 90 11.57 -8.84 -9.93
CA PHE A 90 11.43 -7.57 -10.65
C PHE A 90 11.97 -6.39 -9.83
N LEU A 91 11.52 -6.25 -8.57
CA LEU A 91 11.95 -5.16 -7.69
C LEU A 91 13.46 -5.22 -7.38
N ASN A 92 14.01 -6.44 -7.17
CA ASN A 92 15.42 -6.62 -6.86
C ASN A 92 16.35 -6.50 -8.09
N ALA A 93 15.84 -6.67 -9.33
CA ALA A 93 16.69 -6.65 -10.51
C ALA A 93 17.56 -5.38 -10.62
N PRO A 94 17.05 -4.15 -10.42
CA PRO A 94 17.85 -2.93 -10.49
C PRO A 94 18.46 -2.50 -9.16
N LYS A 95 18.45 -3.31 -8.08
CA LYS A 95 18.79 -2.88 -6.72
C LYS A 95 20.17 -2.23 -6.61
N GLU A 96 21.18 -2.74 -7.31
CA GLU A 96 22.54 -2.20 -7.26
C GLU A 96 22.62 -0.83 -7.95
N LEU A 97 21.88 -0.64 -9.05
CA LEU A 97 21.77 0.67 -9.70
C LEU A 97 21.02 1.67 -8.82
N LEU A 98 19.93 1.25 -8.21
CA LEU A 98 19.11 2.07 -7.33
C LEU A 98 19.88 2.47 -6.05
N ARG A 99 20.73 1.58 -5.56
CA ARG A 99 21.59 1.84 -4.41
C ARG A 99 22.53 3.02 -4.63
N ALA A 100 23.02 3.21 -5.86
CA ALA A 100 23.82 4.38 -6.22
C ALA A 100 23.04 5.71 -6.13
N LEU A 101 21.71 5.65 -6.09
CA LEU A 101 20.81 6.77 -5.87
C LEU A 101 20.29 6.84 -4.42
N ASN A 102 20.89 6.11 -3.50
CA ASN A 102 20.42 5.94 -2.11
C ASN A 102 19.00 5.38 -2.01
N VAL A 103 18.59 4.58 -2.99
CA VAL A 103 17.32 3.83 -2.98
C VAL A 103 17.62 2.38 -2.62
N HIS A 104 17.12 1.94 -1.47
CA HIS A 104 17.30 0.61 -0.92
C HIS A 104 16.06 -0.23 -1.19
N VAL A 105 16.20 -1.32 -1.91
CA VAL A 105 15.08 -2.20 -2.27
C VAL A 105 15.28 -3.56 -1.63
N ILE A 106 14.29 -4.00 -0.85
CA ILE A 106 14.22 -5.33 -0.25
C ILE A 106 12.97 -6.03 -0.79
N GLY A 107 13.13 -6.75 -1.90
CA GLY A 107 12.02 -7.41 -2.61
C GLY A 107 11.68 -8.81 -2.10
N ALA A 108 12.51 -9.42 -1.27
CA ALA A 108 12.28 -10.72 -0.65
C ALA A 108 13.05 -10.82 0.65
N VAL A 109 12.66 -11.74 1.51
CA VAL A 109 13.45 -12.15 2.68
C VAL A 109 14.87 -12.52 2.21
N THR A 110 15.86 -11.99 2.91
CA THR A 110 17.27 -12.21 2.59
C THR A 110 17.81 -13.45 3.30
N GLU A 111 18.82 -14.10 2.73
CA GLU A 111 19.46 -15.25 3.38
C GLU A 111 20.13 -14.83 4.70
N ASN A 112 20.70 -13.64 4.72
CA ASN A 112 21.26 -13.03 5.91
C ASN A 112 20.35 -11.90 6.41
N PRO A 113 19.66 -12.04 7.55
CA PRO A 113 18.77 -10.98 8.09
C PRO A 113 19.46 -9.64 8.35
N GLU A 114 20.79 -9.61 8.40
CA GLU A 114 21.55 -8.37 8.50
C GLU A 114 21.37 -7.45 7.30
N ASP A 115 21.09 -8.03 6.10
CA ASP A 115 20.86 -7.28 4.86
C ASP A 115 19.51 -6.54 4.86
N GLU A 116 18.61 -6.89 5.78
CA GLU A 116 17.35 -6.18 6.01
C GLU A 116 17.50 -5.03 7.01
N VAL A 117 18.70 -4.86 7.62
CA VAL A 117 18.96 -3.82 8.65
C VAL A 117 19.86 -2.74 8.09
N LEU A 118 19.26 -1.60 7.73
CA LEU A 118 19.92 -0.45 7.13
C LEU A 118 20.28 0.59 8.18
N VAL A 119 21.53 0.99 8.24
CA VAL A 119 21.97 2.15 9.04
C VAL A 119 21.91 3.38 8.15
N ILE A 120 21.08 4.33 8.52
CA ILE A 120 20.93 5.61 7.83
C ILE A 120 21.61 6.69 8.67
N ASP A 121 22.60 7.37 8.10
CA ASP A 121 23.27 8.50 8.75
C ASP A 121 23.48 9.69 7.78
N ASP A 122 23.92 10.82 8.34
CA ASP A 122 24.15 12.05 7.58
C ASP A 122 25.45 12.03 6.75
N SER A 123 26.32 11.03 6.91
CA SER A 123 27.66 11.01 6.29
C SER A 123 27.70 10.42 4.87
N GLY A 124 26.55 9.89 4.37
CA GLY A 124 26.54 9.09 3.15
C GLY A 124 27.07 7.68 3.40
N PHE A 125 26.79 6.76 2.49
CA PHE A 125 27.18 5.36 2.61
C PHE A 125 28.71 5.25 2.64
N GLU A 126 29.29 4.95 3.81
CA GLU A 126 30.62 4.33 3.87
C GLU A 126 30.43 2.85 3.53
N ASN A 127 30.77 2.45 2.30
CA ASN A 127 30.94 1.05 1.98
C ASN A 127 32.02 0.46 2.88
N ALA A 128 31.73 -0.65 3.55
CA ALA A 128 32.69 -1.36 4.39
C ALA A 128 33.98 -1.81 3.66
N ASP A 129 34.03 -1.71 2.33
CA ASP A 129 35.15 -2.12 1.50
C ASP A 129 36.18 -1.03 1.17
N SER A 130 35.97 0.24 1.60
CA SER A 130 36.93 1.33 1.34
C SER A 130 37.76 1.72 2.57
N ALA A 131 38.49 0.75 3.13
CA ALA A 131 39.39 0.98 4.28
C ALA A 131 40.69 1.73 3.91
N GLU A 132 40.90 2.18 2.67
CA GLU A 132 42.15 2.81 2.24
C GLU A 132 42.13 4.33 2.06
N GLU A 133 40.98 5.03 2.15
CA GLU A 133 40.89 6.47 1.95
C GLU A 133 40.89 7.33 3.24
N SER A 134 41.18 6.74 4.39
CA SER A 134 41.12 7.40 5.71
C SER A 134 42.18 8.50 5.98
N ARG A 135 42.90 8.98 4.97
CA ARG A 135 44.01 9.96 5.15
C ARG A 135 43.70 11.42 4.74
N GLN A 136 42.49 11.76 4.32
CA GLN A 136 42.11 13.15 4.00
C GLN A 136 41.11 13.78 4.98
N MET A 137 40.99 13.26 6.19
CA MET A 137 39.93 13.57 7.16
C MET A 137 40.13 14.84 8.02
N ASP A 138 41.22 15.62 7.85
CA ASP A 138 41.50 16.77 8.72
C ASP A 138 40.88 18.12 8.28
N ILE A 139 40.16 18.16 7.16
CA ILE A 139 39.57 19.44 6.65
C ILE A 139 38.05 19.52 6.88
N PHE A 140 37.40 18.44 7.32
CA PHE A 140 35.93 18.37 7.48
C PHE A 140 35.42 18.59 8.93
N GLU A 141 36.25 18.91 9.89
CA GLU A 141 35.87 19.06 11.32
C GLU A 141 34.85 20.20 11.59
N SER A 142 34.60 21.10 10.66
CA SER A 142 33.74 22.28 10.91
C SER A 142 32.25 22.09 10.57
N LYS A 143 31.84 20.94 10.04
CA LYS A 143 30.43 20.67 9.64
C LYS A 143 29.66 19.64 10.49
N ILE A 144 30.27 19.10 11.55
CA ILE A 144 29.64 18.10 12.41
C ILE A 144 28.75 18.76 13.47
N LYS A 145 27.64 19.40 13.07
CA LYS A 145 26.56 19.75 13.98
C LYS A 145 25.39 18.78 13.75
N ASN A 146 25.12 17.93 14.77
CA ASN A 146 23.92 17.05 14.89
C ASN A 146 23.76 15.99 13.80
N GLN A 147 24.64 15.01 13.75
CA GLN A 147 24.46 13.80 12.95
C GLN A 147 23.19 13.05 13.43
N LYS A 148 22.15 13.03 12.61
CA LYS A 148 20.91 12.30 12.87
C LYS A 148 21.06 10.91 12.27
N SER A 149 21.26 9.91 13.10
CA SER A 149 21.31 8.50 12.66
C SER A 149 19.99 7.79 13.00
N SER A 150 19.61 6.80 12.19
CA SER A 150 18.53 5.87 12.48
C SER A 150 18.84 4.50 11.92
N ILE A 151 18.12 3.50 12.40
CA ILE A 151 18.23 2.13 11.91
C ILE A 151 16.86 1.72 11.37
N ILE A 152 16.84 1.21 10.13
CA ILE A 152 15.62 0.78 9.46
C ILE A 152 15.68 -0.73 9.26
N CYS A 153 14.73 -1.46 9.83
CA CYS A 153 14.47 -2.87 9.61
C CYS A 153 13.49 -2.98 8.43
N ALA A 154 13.98 -3.27 7.25
CA ALA A 154 13.20 -3.29 6.01
C ALA A 154 12.68 -4.72 5.72
N VAL A 155 11.64 -5.17 6.46
CA VAL A 155 11.06 -6.51 6.33
C VAL A 155 10.04 -6.51 5.19
N PRO A 156 10.26 -7.29 4.10
CA PRO A 156 9.32 -7.39 2.99
C PRO A 156 8.10 -8.26 3.36
N TYR A 157 7.17 -8.42 2.42
CA TYR A 157 6.08 -9.39 2.57
C TYR A 157 6.63 -10.80 2.81
N LEU A 158 6.30 -11.37 3.97
CA LEU A 158 6.73 -12.69 4.42
C LEU A 158 5.79 -13.75 3.86
N ARG A 159 6.27 -14.55 2.92
CA ARG A 159 5.51 -15.68 2.36
C ARG A 159 5.56 -16.87 3.31
N ASP A 160 4.57 -17.74 3.23
CA ASP A 160 4.48 -18.99 3.99
C ASP A 160 5.82 -19.75 4.05
N ARG A 161 6.44 -19.94 2.88
CA ARG A 161 7.72 -20.66 2.72
C ARG A 161 8.93 -19.95 3.33
N ASP A 162 8.83 -18.65 3.58
CA ASP A 162 9.93 -17.85 4.10
C ASP A 162 10.02 -17.94 5.63
N VAL A 163 8.90 -18.25 6.28
CA VAL A 163 8.76 -18.20 7.74
C VAL A 163 8.35 -19.51 8.41
N ARG A 164 8.02 -20.55 7.63
CA ARG A 164 7.72 -21.87 8.21
C ARG A 164 8.15 -23.04 7.33
N THR A 165 8.37 -24.16 7.97
CA THR A 165 8.57 -25.45 7.30
C THR A 165 7.27 -26.26 7.34
N VAL A 166 6.88 -26.84 6.19
CA VAL A 166 5.69 -27.69 6.07
C VAL A 166 6.02 -29.09 6.61
N GLU A 167 5.16 -29.64 7.45
CA GLU A 167 5.26 -31.01 7.96
C GLU A 167 4.06 -31.87 7.50
N PRO A 168 4.27 -33.14 7.18
CA PRO A 168 3.16 -34.01 6.80
C PRO A 168 2.14 -34.18 7.95
N GLY A 169 0.85 -34.00 7.62
CA GLY A 169 -0.25 -34.17 8.58
C GLY A 169 -0.60 -32.89 9.37
N GLU A 170 -0.05 -31.73 9.01
CA GLU A 170 -0.43 -30.45 9.61
C GLU A 170 -1.93 -30.15 9.42
N THR A 171 -2.55 -29.69 10.50
CA THR A 171 -3.89 -29.09 10.45
C THR A 171 -3.82 -27.63 9.99
N ILE A 172 -4.95 -27.04 9.62
CA ILE A 172 -5.05 -25.61 9.29
C ILE A 172 -4.62 -24.75 10.51
N ASP A 173 -4.98 -25.16 11.72
CA ASP A 173 -4.61 -24.44 12.94
C ASP A 173 -3.10 -24.51 13.23
N ASP A 174 -2.46 -25.66 12.97
CA ASP A 174 -1.00 -25.79 13.08
C ASP A 174 -0.29 -24.89 12.07
N LYS A 175 -0.79 -24.86 10.83
CA LYS A 175 -0.28 -23.98 9.78
C LYS A 175 -0.34 -22.52 10.23
N ASN A 176 -1.49 -22.08 10.73
CA ASN A 176 -1.73 -20.70 11.16
C ASN A 176 -0.82 -20.32 12.33
N ARG A 177 -0.71 -21.19 13.33
CA ARG A 177 0.16 -20.99 14.49
C ARG A 177 1.62 -20.85 14.06
N LYS A 178 2.14 -21.78 13.24
CA LYS A 178 3.52 -21.75 12.76
C LYS A 178 3.83 -20.51 11.92
N LEU A 179 2.84 -20.04 11.13
CA LEU A 179 3.00 -18.81 10.36
C LEU A 179 3.17 -17.59 11.27
N VAL A 180 2.32 -17.45 12.29
CA VAL A 180 2.40 -16.35 13.27
C VAL A 180 3.71 -16.42 14.06
N GLU A 181 4.12 -17.61 14.51
CA GLU A 181 5.39 -17.82 15.20
C GLU A 181 6.58 -17.44 14.32
N GLY A 182 6.59 -17.87 13.05
CA GLY A 182 7.66 -17.55 12.11
C GLY A 182 7.77 -16.06 11.78
N ILE A 183 6.65 -15.36 11.63
CA ILE A 183 6.63 -13.91 11.48
C ILE A 183 7.26 -13.24 12.72
N LYS A 184 6.82 -13.63 13.90
CA LYS A 184 7.35 -13.11 15.18
C LYS A 184 8.85 -13.34 15.32
N GLU A 185 9.33 -14.54 15.00
CA GLU A 185 10.74 -14.89 15.07
C GLU A 185 11.57 -14.07 14.08
N HIS A 186 11.07 -13.85 12.86
CA HIS A 186 11.75 -13.05 11.86
C HIS A 186 11.93 -11.60 12.33
N TYR A 187 10.84 -10.95 12.79
CA TYR A 187 10.94 -9.60 13.36
C TYR A 187 11.84 -9.52 14.57
N ALA A 188 11.78 -10.51 15.47
CA ALA A 188 12.65 -10.56 16.66
C ALA A 188 14.13 -10.59 16.25
N ARG A 189 14.50 -11.44 15.28
CA ARG A 189 15.87 -11.58 14.77
C ARG A 189 16.38 -10.31 14.12
N VAL A 190 15.60 -9.71 13.21
CA VAL A 190 15.98 -8.48 12.50
C VAL A 190 16.15 -7.31 13.48
N VAL A 191 15.24 -7.19 14.46
CA VAL A 191 15.31 -6.13 15.47
C VAL A 191 16.46 -6.35 16.45
N GLU A 192 16.80 -7.58 16.81
CA GLU A 192 17.99 -7.88 17.64
C GLU A 192 19.27 -7.39 16.96
N ILE A 193 19.41 -7.61 15.65
CA ILE A 193 20.54 -7.07 14.87
C ILE A 193 20.52 -5.55 14.89
N ALA A 194 19.36 -4.91 14.74
CA ALA A 194 19.22 -3.47 14.82
C ALA A 194 19.62 -2.91 16.19
N GLU A 195 19.28 -3.58 17.28
CA GLU A 195 19.68 -3.22 18.63
C GLU A 195 21.20 -3.32 18.81
N GLN A 196 21.83 -4.36 18.31
CA GLN A 196 23.30 -4.51 18.33
C GLN A 196 23.98 -3.37 17.56
N LYS A 197 23.51 -3.07 16.33
CA LYS A 197 24.03 -1.94 15.53
C LYS A 197 23.82 -0.59 16.24
N ARG A 198 22.66 -0.41 16.89
CA ARG A 198 22.40 0.82 17.70
C ARG A 198 23.39 0.97 18.83
N ASP A 199 23.66 -0.09 19.57
CA ASP A 199 24.60 -0.06 20.70
C ASP A 199 26.02 0.25 20.24
N GLU A 200 26.45 -0.28 19.09
CA GLU A 200 27.73 0.04 18.49
C GLU A 200 27.83 1.51 18.09
N LEU A 201 26.80 2.06 17.43
CA LEU A 201 26.74 3.46 17.04
C LEU A 201 26.77 4.39 18.26
N LEU A 202 26.03 4.06 19.32
CA LEU A 202 26.05 4.82 20.58
C LEU A 202 27.41 4.80 21.24
N LYS A 203 28.10 3.66 21.27
CA LYS A 203 29.49 3.55 21.77
C LYS A 203 30.43 4.44 20.94
N ARG A 204 30.34 4.42 19.60
CA ARG A 204 31.13 5.28 18.72
C ARG A 204 30.86 6.78 18.98
N GLN A 205 29.61 7.18 19.16
CA GLN A 205 29.22 8.55 19.49
C GLN A 205 29.76 8.98 20.86
N ALA A 206 29.69 8.12 21.87
CA ALA A 206 30.20 8.40 23.20
C ALA A 206 31.71 8.65 23.20
N VAL A 207 32.49 7.85 22.48
CA VAL A 207 33.94 8.03 22.31
C VAL A 207 34.26 9.34 21.59
N ARG A 208 33.52 9.73 20.57
CA ARG A 208 33.68 11.01 19.85
C ARG A 208 33.34 12.20 20.75
N THR A 209 32.26 12.11 21.53
CA THR A 209 31.83 13.18 22.44
C THR A 209 32.83 13.43 23.59
N GLN A 210 33.50 12.39 24.09
CA GLN A 210 34.54 12.53 25.10
C GLN A 210 35.79 13.27 24.57
N LYS A 211 36.06 13.19 23.26
CA LYS A 211 37.17 13.88 22.60
C LYS A 211 36.83 15.33 22.19
N SER A 212 35.53 15.68 22.17
CA SER A 212 35.04 17.01 21.79
C SER A 212 34.76 17.86 23.03
N ALA A 213 35.23 19.11 23.04
CA ALA A 213 34.93 20.08 24.10
C ALA A 213 33.44 20.50 24.17
N ILE A 214 32.60 20.00 23.27
CA ILE A 214 31.17 20.30 23.19
C ILE A 214 30.41 19.15 23.87
N LYS A 215 29.83 19.41 25.03
CA LYS A 215 28.93 18.47 25.75
C LYS A 215 27.58 18.38 25.07
N ASN A 216 27.47 17.75 23.90
CA ASN A 216 26.22 17.37 23.36
C ASN A 216 25.80 16.00 23.93
N GLN A 217 24.57 15.89 24.46
CA GLN A 217 24.02 14.59 24.83
C GLN A 217 23.90 13.73 23.55
N PRO A 218 24.24 12.42 23.61
CA PRO A 218 24.09 11.55 22.48
C PRO A 218 22.60 11.57 22.07
N SER A 219 22.33 11.85 20.80
CA SER A 219 20.96 11.79 20.28
C SER A 219 20.51 10.34 20.26
N ALA A 220 19.27 10.09 20.66
CA ALA A 220 18.67 8.76 20.56
C ALA A 220 18.65 8.31 19.09
N ILE A 221 19.11 7.08 18.83
CA ILE A 221 19.06 6.46 17.50
C ILE A 221 17.78 5.63 17.43
N PRO A 222 16.74 6.08 16.69
CA PRO A 222 15.50 5.33 16.60
C PRO A 222 15.66 4.07 15.75
N ILE A 223 14.97 3.00 16.17
CA ILE A 223 14.74 1.79 15.39
C ILE A 223 13.38 1.90 14.74
N ILE A 224 13.38 1.91 13.40
CA ILE A 224 12.18 1.97 12.57
C ILE A 224 12.06 0.62 11.87
N ALA A 225 10.89 -0.01 11.93
CA ALA A 225 10.63 -1.20 11.17
C ALA A 225 9.62 -0.95 10.06
N MET A 226 9.70 -1.74 9.01
CA MET A 226 8.73 -1.79 7.92
C MET A 226 8.14 -3.19 7.85
N GLY A 227 6.93 -3.29 7.29
CA GLY A 227 6.29 -4.56 7.03
C GLY A 227 5.11 -4.43 6.08
N HIS A 228 4.78 -5.55 5.42
CA HIS A 228 3.60 -5.63 4.57
C HIS A 228 2.82 -6.89 4.94
N LEU A 229 1.83 -6.75 5.82
CA LEU A 229 1.05 -7.86 6.36
C LEU A 229 -0.27 -7.38 6.99
N PHE A 230 -1.22 -8.31 7.14
CA PHE A 230 -2.44 -8.06 7.88
C PHE A 230 -2.21 -8.24 9.40
N THR A 231 -2.68 -7.29 10.21
CA THR A 231 -2.63 -7.40 11.68
C THR A 231 -4.03 -7.46 12.28
N ALA A 232 -4.18 -8.19 13.38
CA ALA A 232 -5.45 -8.30 14.11
C ALA A 232 -5.97 -6.92 14.55
N GLY A 233 -7.24 -6.67 14.29
CA GLY A 233 -7.89 -5.37 14.56
C GLY A 233 -7.69 -4.34 13.45
N GLY A 234 -7.04 -4.69 12.34
CA GLY A 234 -7.04 -3.90 11.12
C GLY A 234 -8.44 -3.84 10.50
N ARG A 235 -8.81 -2.67 9.98
CA ARG A 235 -10.10 -2.46 9.31
C ARG A 235 -9.92 -2.54 7.82
N THR A 236 -10.74 -3.35 7.16
CA THR A 236 -10.91 -3.40 5.71
C THR A 236 -12.25 -2.77 5.33
N VAL A 237 -12.41 -2.42 4.07
CA VAL A 237 -13.66 -1.88 3.54
C VAL A 237 -14.10 -2.76 2.37
N GLU A 238 -15.37 -3.10 2.32
CA GLU A 238 -15.92 -3.90 1.23
C GLU A 238 -15.61 -3.25 -0.13
N GLY A 239 -14.97 -4.01 -1.02
CA GLY A 239 -14.59 -3.54 -2.36
C GLY A 239 -13.32 -2.70 -2.41
N ASP A 240 -12.47 -2.70 -1.36
CA ASP A 240 -11.16 -2.04 -1.33
C ASP A 240 -10.09 -2.79 -2.16
N GLY A 241 -10.39 -4.01 -2.60
CA GLY A 241 -9.49 -4.83 -3.40
C GLY A 241 -8.31 -5.43 -2.62
N VAL A 242 -8.33 -5.35 -1.28
CA VAL A 242 -7.44 -6.14 -0.43
C VAL A 242 -7.73 -7.61 -0.71
N ARG A 243 -6.75 -8.32 -1.25
CA ARG A 243 -6.90 -9.77 -1.46
C ARG A 243 -7.01 -10.45 -0.11
N GLU A 244 -8.14 -11.07 0.17
CA GLU A 244 -8.40 -11.88 1.37
C GLU A 244 -7.55 -13.16 1.44
N LEU A 245 -6.36 -13.17 0.82
CA LEU A 245 -5.48 -14.34 0.71
C LEU A 245 -5.15 -14.99 2.06
N TYR A 246 -5.49 -14.32 3.18
CA TYR A 246 -5.16 -14.79 4.53
C TYR A 246 -6.23 -14.51 5.59
N VAL A 247 -7.49 -14.27 5.21
CA VAL A 247 -8.57 -13.95 6.18
C VAL A 247 -8.76 -15.01 7.28
N GLY A 248 -8.35 -16.26 7.02
CA GLY A 248 -8.43 -17.31 8.04
C GLY A 248 -7.27 -17.36 9.04
N SER A 249 -6.04 -16.99 8.65
CA SER A 249 -4.83 -17.31 9.41
C SER A 249 -4.14 -16.15 10.08
N LEU A 250 -4.18 -14.95 9.47
CA LEU A 250 -3.49 -13.76 10.00
C LEU A 250 -4.37 -12.86 10.86
N ALA A 251 -5.67 -13.15 10.98
CA ALA A 251 -6.57 -12.45 11.91
C ALA A 251 -6.09 -12.46 13.38
N HIS A 252 -5.04 -13.22 13.69
CA HIS A 252 -4.46 -13.38 15.03
C HIS A 252 -3.09 -12.71 15.21
N VAL A 253 -2.54 -12.06 14.17
CA VAL A 253 -1.26 -11.33 14.29
C VAL A 253 -1.50 -9.98 14.97
N GLY A 254 -1.49 -9.97 16.29
CA GLY A 254 -1.63 -8.75 17.07
C GLY A 254 -0.32 -7.94 17.14
N LYS A 255 -0.40 -6.71 17.67
CA LYS A 255 0.78 -5.85 17.89
C LYS A 255 1.85 -6.47 18.80
N GLU A 256 1.49 -7.48 19.56
CA GLU A 256 2.33 -8.16 20.57
C GLU A 256 3.45 -9.00 19.93
N ILE A 257 3.37 -9.29 18.62
CA ILE A 257 4.42 -10.02 17.92
C ILE A 257 5.64 -9.13 17.66
N PHE A 258 5.45 -7.80 17.62
CA PHE A 258 6.52 -6.87 17.30
C PHE A 258 7.33 -6.52 18.55
N PRO A 259 8.68 -6.53 18.47
CA PRO A 259 9.53 -6.13 19.57
C PRO A 259 9.25 -4.70 20.05
N SER A 260 9.22 -4.49 21.37
CA SER A 260 8.93 -3.21 22.01
C SER A 260 10.01 -2.13 21.82
N SER A 261 11.18 -2.52 21.31
CA SER A 261 12.28 -1.61 20.99
C SER A 261 12.10 -0.85 19.67
N ILE A 262 11.08 -1.23 18.87
CA ILE A 262 10.69 -0.50 17.66
C ILE A 262 10.08 0.84 18.07
N ASP A 263 10.66 1.93 17.57
CA ASP A 263 10.17 3.28 17.81
C ASP A 263 9.06 3.71 16.85
N TYR A 264 9.04 3.13 15.65
CA TYR A 264 7.98 3.29 14.65
C TYR A 264 7.93 2.07 13.72
N LEU A 265 6.73 1.54 13.47
CA LEU A 265 6.50 0.46 12.52
C LEU A 265 5.60 0.94 11.38
N ALA A 266 6.18 0.99 10.19
CA ALA A 266 5.53 1.39 8.93
C ALA A 266 4.92 0.16 8.25
N LEU A 267 3.60 0.03 8.23
CA LEU A 267 2.87 -1.10 7.66
C LEU A 267 2.17 -0.74 6.36
N GLY A 268 2.20 -1.64 5.39
CA GLY A 268 1.36 -1.69 4.19
C GLY A 268 0.44 -2.91 4.21
N HIS A 269 -0.38 -3.07 3.18
CA HIS A 269 -1.39 -4.09 2.91
C HIS A 269 -2.83 -3.64 3.14
N LEU A 270 -3.11 -2.86 4.18
CA LEU A 270 -4.45 -2.34 4.41
C LEU A 270 -4.59 -0.93 3.82
N HIS A 271 -5.58 -0.75 2.95
CA HIS A 271 -5.78 0.50 2.19
C HIS A 271 -6.36 1.66 3.03
N VAL A 272 -6.78 1.38 4.27
CA VAL A 272 -7.27 2.39 5.22
C VAL A 272 -6.15 2.79 6.17
N HIS A 273 -5.80 4.07 6.23
CA HIS A 273 -4.83 4.56 7.21
C HIS A 273 -5.36 4.36 8.65
N GLN A 274 -4.58 3.73 9.49
CA GLN A 274 -5.01 3.41 10.86
C GLN A 274 -3.83 3.05 11.77
N ALA A 275 -4.02 3.26 13.09
CA ALA A 275 -3.13 2.73 14.12
C ALA A 275 -3.55 1.32 14.52
N VAL A 276 -2.60 0.43 14.77
CA VAL A 276 -2.86 -0.97 15.15
C VAL A 276 -3.07 -1.08 16.65
N GLY A 277 -4.23 -1.58 17.07
CA GLY A 277 -4.53 -1.84 18.48
C GLY A 277 -4.32 -0.63 19.40
N GLY A 278 -4.56 0.60 18.91
CA GLY A 278 -4.36 1.85 19.63
C GLY A 278 -2.89 2.27 19.85
N ALA A 279 -1.93 1.59 19.21
CA ALA A 279 -0.52 1.94 19.26
C ALA A 279 -0.18 2.93 18.14
N GLU A 280 -0.07 4.22 18.45
CA GLU A 280 0.14 5.28 17.48
C GLU A 280 1.42 5.12 16.63
N HIS A 281 2.43 4.44 17.17
CA HIS A 281 3.70 4.17 16.51
C HIS A 281 3.68 2.92 15.61
N ILE A 282 2.58 2.15 15.56
CA ILE A 282 2.38 1.00 14.68
C ILE A 282 1.22 1.35 13.75
N ARG A 283 1.51 1.64 12.47
CA ARG A 283 0.50 2.23 11.59
C ARG A 283 0.55 1.70 10.17
N TYR A 284 -0.65 1.61 9.59
CA TYR A 284 -0.84 1.58 8.15
C TYR A 284 -0.95 3.00 7.61
N SER A 285 -0.25 3.30 6.52
CA SER A 285 -0.44 4.55 5.78
C SER A 285 -1.72 4.53 4.95
N GLY A 286 -2.12 3.35 4.51
CA GLY A 286 -3.18 3.15 3.54
C GLY A 286 -2.75 3.42 2.11
N SER A 287 -3.60 3.07 1.15
CA SER A 287 -3.38 3.40 -0.26
C SER A 287 -3.49 4.91 -0.51
N PRO A 288 -2.69 5.49 -1.42
CA PRO A 288 -2.67 6.93 -1.66
C PRO A 288 -3.89 7.44 -2.44
N ILE A 289 -4.53 6.57 -3.20
CA ILE A 289 -5.75 6.86 -3.96
C ILE A 289 -6.79 5.77 -3.65
N PRO A 290 -8.10 6.04 -3.80
CA PRO A 290 -9.12 5.02 -3.59
C PRO A 290 -8.94 3.85 -4.55
N MET A 291 -8.83 2.62 -4.06
CA MET A 291 -8.65 1.41 -4.89
C MET A 291 -9.96 0.89 -5.46
N GLY A 292 -11.09 1.34 -4.92
CA GLY A 292 -12.44 1.00 -5.38
C GLY A 292 -13.49 1.95 -4.81
N TYR A 293 -14.75 1.72 -5.19
CA TYR A 293 -15.86 2.57 -4.74
C TYR A 293 -16.19 2.45 -3.25
N GLY A 294 -15.75 1.38 -2.59
CA GLY A 294 -15.84 1.26 -1.13
C GLY A 294 -15.02 2.34 -0.40
N GLU A 295 -14.00 2.86 -1.05
CA GLU A 295 -13.11 3.89 -0.50
C GLU A 295 -13.42 5.31 -1.00
N ALA A 296 -14.46 5.50 -1.82
CA ALA A 296 -14.78 6.77 -2.49
C ALA A 296 -14.88 7.97 -1.53
N ASN A 297 -15.38 7.74 -0.31
CA ASN A 297 -15.58 8.77 0.70
C ASN A 297 -14.45 8.86 1.73
N GLN A 298 -13.34 8.12 1.53
CA GLN A 298 -12.22 8.12 2.46
C GLN A 298 -11.23 9.24 2.12
N GLN A 299 -10.83 10.00 3.15
CA GLN A 299 -9.69 10.88 3.02
C GLN A 299 -8.40 10.03 3.04
N LYS A 300 -7.69 10.00 1.94
CA LYS A 300 -6.37 9.35 1.84
C LYS A 300 -5.30 10.22 2.47
N SER A 301 -4.23 9.61 3.00
CA SER A 301 -3.16 10.33 3.67
C SER A 301 -1.82 9.59 3.56
N VAL A 302 -0.73 10.34 3.69
CA VAL A 302 0.59 9.82 4.03
C VAL A 302 0.90 10.10 5.50
N VAL A 303 1.85 9.39 6.07
CA VAL A 303 2.25 9.53 7.46
C VAL A 303 3.61 10.18 7.54
N ILE A 304 3.75 11.24 8.32
CA ILE A 304 5.04 11.85 8.67
C ILE A 304 5.37 11.51 10.11
N ALA A 305 6.52 10.86 10.34
CA ALA A 305 7.07 10.58 11.66
C ALA A 305 8.32 11.47 11.88
N ASP A 306 8.25 12.39 12.84
CA ASP A 306 9.37 13.30 13.18
C ASP A 306 10.01 12.88 14.50
N PHE A 307 11.26 12.45 14.43
CA PHE A 307 12.12 12.07 15.56
C PHE A 307 13.01 13.22 16.07
N GLY A 308 12.83 14.43 15.56
CA GLY A 308 13.60 15.62 15.93
C GLY A 308 12.91 16.55 16.92
N CYS A 309 11.69 16.24 17.39
CA CYS A 309 10.98 17.07 18.35
C CYS A 309 11.69 17.08 19.70
N GLU A 310 12.29 18.23 20.06
CA GLU A 310 12.74 18.50 21.42
C GLU A 310 11.55 18.34 22.39
N LYS A 311 11.81 17.71 23.55
CA LYS A 311 10.82 17.59 24.63
C LYS A 311 10.32 19.00 24.97
N SER A 312 9.08 19.34 24.60
CA SER A 312 8.45 20.55 25.10
C SER A 312 8.34 20.43 26.62
N ASN A 313 8.84 21.43 27.34
CA ASN A 313 8.75 21.58 28.79
C ASN A 313 7.30 21.79 29.26
N SER A 314 6.39 20.89 28.94
CA SER A 314 5.06 20.90 29.49
C SER A 314 4.96 19.84 30.60
N HIS A 315 4.54 20.28 31.81
CA HIS A 315 4.38 19.50 33.03
C HIS A 315 3.25 18.45 32.95
N SER A 316 2.94 17.89 31.80
CA SER A 316 2.02 16.77 31.68
C SER A 316 2.79 15.46 31.63
N LYS A 317 2.52 14.60 32.62
CA LYS A 317 2.91 13.18 32.69
C LYS A 317 2.30 12.40 31.55
N ILE A 318 2.75 12.57 30.30
CA ILE A 318 2.45 11.69 29.20
C ILE A 318 3.78 11.11 28.71
N ILE A 319 3.88 9.88 29.04
CA ILE A 319 4.79 8.79 28.76
C ILE A 319 5.31 8.83 27.30
N ASN A 320 6.66 8.91 27.15
CA ASN A 320 7.48 8.39 26.05
C ASN A 320 6.91 8.47 24.62
N GLN A 321 6.51 9.63 24.13
CA GLN A 321 6.36 9.83 22.69
C GLN A 321 7.75 10.10 22.10
N LYS A 322 8.36 9.05 21.52
CA LYS A 322 9.69 9.12 20.89
C LYS A 322 9.66 9.86 19.55
N SER A 323 8.48 9.98 18.94
CA SER A 323 8.25 10.65 17.65
C SER A 323 6.93 11.43 17.66
N LYS A 324 6.84 12.47 16.82
CA LYS A 324 5.59 13.16 16.49
C LYS A 324 5.03 12.58 15.20
N ILE A 325 3.85 11.99 15.27
CA ILE A 325 3.14 11.44 14.10
C ILE A 325 2.17 12.47 13.57
N THR A 326 2.21 12.73 12.27
CA THR A 326 1.30 13.64 11.56
C THR A 326 0.72 12.92 10.34
N LEU A 327 -0.59 12.95 10.19
CA LEU A 327 -1.27 12.49 8.98
C LEU A 327 -1.41 13.69 8.04
N LEU A 328 -0.85 13.58 6.83
CA LEU A 328 -0.98 14.60 5.82
C LEU A 328 -1.99 14.14 4.76
N PRO A 329 -3.10 14.86 4.58
CA PRO A 329 -4.14 14.47 3.64
C PRO A 329 -3.63 14.58 2.19
N ILE A 330 -3.93 13.57 1.39
CA ILE A 330 -3.66 13.54 -0.04
C ILE A 330 -4.82 14.22 -0.78
N PRO A 331 -4.58 15.10 -1.75
CA PRO A 331 -5.63 15.66 -2.59
C PRO A 331 -6.39 14.57 -3.36
N CYS A 332 -7.67 14.78 -3.60
CA CYS A 332 -8.45 13.90 -4.46
C CYS A 332 -8.14 14.23 -5.93
N PHE A 333 -7.36 13.39 -6.61
CA PHE A 333 -6.99 13.59 -8.01
C PHE A 333 -8.10 13.19 -8.96
N GLN A 334 -8.86 12.11 -8.66
CA GLN A 334 -10.02 11.65 -9.39
C GLN A 334 -11.15 11.30 -8.42
N PRO A 335 -12.23 12.07 -8.40
CA PRO A 335 -13.38 11.74 -7.56
C PRO A 335 -14.06 10.45 -7.99
N LEU A 336 -14.41 9.61 -7.02
CA LEU A 336 -15.27 8.45 -7.19
C LEU A 336 -16.58 8.70 -6.47
N GLU A 337 -17.70 8.30 -7.08
CA GLU A 337 -19.03 8.45 -6.48
C GLU A 337 -19.81 7.16 -6.66
N ARG A 338 -20.37 6.62 -5.56
CA ARG A 338 -21.29 5.48 -5.58
C ARG A 338 -22.69 5.99 -5.34
N ILE A 339 -23.58 5.78 -6.29
CA ILE A 339 -24.98 6.19 -6.23
C ILE A 339 -25.85 4.92 -6.11
N VAL A 340 -26.63 4.84 -5.03
CA VAL A 340 -27.49 3.70 -4.73
C VAL A 340 -28.91 4.18 -4.62
N GLY A 341 -29.85 3.60 -5.41
CA GLY A 341 -31.24 4.00 -5.32
C GLY A 341 -32.14 3.50 -6.45
N SER A 342 -33.37 4.02 -6.47
CA SER A 342 -34.28 3.92 -7.61
C SER A 342 -33.78 4.77 -8.79
N LEU A 343 -34.41 4.65 -9.97
CA LEU A 343 -34.07 5.49 -11.11
C LEU A 343 -34.23 6.97 -10.79
N GLU A 344 -35.27 7.34 -10.06
CA GLU A 344 -35.54 8.73 -9.66
C GLU A 344 -34.44 9.26 -8.71
N ASP A 345 -34.02 8.47 -7.72
CA ASP A 345 -32.93 8.84 -6.80
C ASP A 345 -31.60 9.02 -7.55
N ILE A 346 -31.31 8.10 -8.47
CA ILE A 346 -30.09 8.15 -9.29
C ILE A 346 -30.09 9.41 -10.15
N GLN A 347 -31.20 9.69 -10.85
CA GLN A 347 -31.33 10.89 -11.71
C GLN A 347 -31.22 12.17 -10.88
N ALA A 348 -31.86 12.24 -9.72
CA ALA A 348 -31.76 13.39 -8.82
C ALA A 348 -30.30 13.65 -8.39
N ARG A 349 -29.57 12.59 -8.03
CA ARG A 349 -28.16 12.70 -7.64
C ARG A 349 -27.27 13.13 -8.83
N LEU A 350 -27.51 12.59 -10.02
CA LEU A 350 -26.80 12.99 -11.23
C LEU A 350 -26.98 14.48 -11.54
N GLU A 351 -28.21 15.02 -11.37
CA GLU A 351 -28.46 16.44 -11.55
C GLU A 351 -27.76 17.33 -10.51
N GLU A 352 -27.58 16.87 -9.28
CA GLU A 352 -26.77 17.56 -8.27
C GLU A 352 -25.29 17.61 -8.68
N LEU A 353 -24.76 16.48 -9.12
CA LEU A 353 -23.36 16.36 -9.56
C LEU A 353 -23.09 17.20 -10.82
N LYS A 354 -24.07 17.29 -11.75
CA LYS A 354 -23.98 18.19 -12.91
C LYS A 354 -23.89 19.65 -12.49
N ARG A 355 -24.77 20.10 -11.57
CA ARG A 355 -24.72 21.48 -11.06
C ARG A 355 -23.41 21.82 -10.35
N ALA A 356 -22.76 20.80 -9.75
CA ALA A 356 -21.46 20.90 -9.12
C ALA A 356 -20.29 20.80 -10.13
N GLU A 357 -20.57 20.69 -11.44
CA GLU A 357 -19.56 20.45 -12.48
C GLU A 357 -18.60 19.30 -12.16
N SER A 358 -19.16 18.21 -11.57
CA SER A 358 -18.40 17.07 -11.15
C SER A 358 -17.76 16.35 -12.35
N ARG A 359 -16.55 15.80 -12.11
CA ARG A 359 -15.85 14.92 -13.04
C ARG A 359 -15.70 13.51 -12.47
N ALA A 360 -16.60 13.12 -11.55
CA ALA A 360 -16.51 11.84 -10.86
C ALA A 360 -16.70 10.65 -11.81
N TRP A 361 -15.96 9.58 -11.54
CA TRP A 361 -16.30 8.28 -12.08
C TRP A 361 -17.35 7.64 -11.18
N LEU A 362 -18.39 7.06 -11.81
CA LEU A 362 -19.61 6.65 -11.13
C LEU A 362 -19.76 5.13 -11.07
N GLU A 363 -20.07 4.61 -9.88
CA GLU A 363 -20.72 3.31 -9.70
C GLU A 363 -22.20 3.55 -9.43
N ILE A 364 -23.06 2.96 -10.25
CA ILE A 364 -24.51 3.04 -10.10
C ILE A 364 -25.00 1.71 -9.57
N GLU A 365 -25.65 1.69 -8.41
CA GLU A 365 -26.32 0.53 -7.86
C GLU A 365 -27.83 0.74 -7.88
N TYR A 366 -28.48 0.12 -8.87
CA TYR A 366 -29.92 0.21 -9.04
C TYR A 366 -30.64 -0.76 -8.08
N THR A 367 -31.54 -0.21 -7.27
CA THR A 367 -32.34 -0.96 -6.27
C THR A 367 -33.85 -0.94 -6.58
N GLY A 368 -34.25 -0.31 -7.68
CA GLY A 368 -35.65 -0.19 -8.10
C GLY A 368 -36.36 -1.53 -8.33
N ARG A 369 -37.69 -1.49 -8.38
CA ARG A 369 -38.54 -2.71 -8.56
C ARG A 369 -38.68 -3.14 -10.00
N GLU A 370 -38.57 -2.23 -10.92
CA GLU A 370 -38.77 -2.44 -12.35
C GLU A 370 -37.48 -2.90 -13.02
N VAL A 371 -37.59 -3.79 -13.98
CA VAL A 371 -36.47 -4.18 -14.84
C VAL A 371 -36.33 -3.12 -15.93
N ILE A 372 -35.21 -2.38 -15.91
CA ILE A 372 -34.94 -1.36 -16.91
C ILE A 372 -33.93 -1.95 -17.90
N GLY A 373 -34.37 -2.36 -19.06
CA GLY A 373 -33.51 -3.02 -20.06
C GLY A 373 -32.46 -2.08 -20.70
N ASN A 374 -32.74 -0.77 -20.74
CA ASN A 374 -31.86 0.25 -21.31
C ASN A 374 -31.30 1.21 -20.27
N LEU A 375 -31.08 0.73 -19.02
CA LEU A 375 -30.56 1.58 -17.95
C LEU A 375 -29.25 2.28 -18.33
N ARG A 376 -28.36 1.58 -19.05
CA ARG A 376 -27.08 2.14 -19.50
C ARG A 376 -27.29 3.34 -20.41
N ASP A 377 -28.13 3.19 -21.41
CA ASP A 377 -28.39 4.25 -22.39
C ASP A 377 -29.03 5.48 -21.74
N LEU A 378 -29.96 5.28 -20.80
CA LEU A 378 -30.57 6.37 -20.02
C LEU A 378 -29.56 7.14 -19.19
N LEU A 379 -28.58 6.44 -18.60
CA LEU A 379 -27.51 7.08 -17.84
C LEU A 379 -26.54 7.82 -18.75
N ASP A 380 -26.15 7.23 -19.87
CA ASP A 380 -25.25 7.85 -20.84
C ASP A 380 -25.87 9.11 -21.49
N GLU A 381 -27.18 9.07 -21.83
CA GLU A 381 -27.92 10.26 -22.24
C GLU A 381 -27.95 11.34 -21.15
N SER A 382 -28.20 10.91 -19.91
CA SER A 382 -28.21 11.82 -18.76
C SER A 382 -26.84 12.50 -18.57
N LEU A 383 -25.74 11.84 -18.85
CA LEU A 383 -24.39 12.35 -18.67
C LEU A 383 -23.82 13.07 -19.90
N ALA A 384 -24.56 13.11 -21.00
CA ALA A 384 -24.11 13.75 -22.24
C ALA A 384 -23.66 15.19 -21.99
N GLY A 385 -22.44 15.53 -22.45
CA GLY A 385 -21.86 16.85 -22.27
C GLY A 385 -21.25 17.14 -20.89
N THR A 386 -21.19 16.15 -20.00
CA THR A 386 -20.46 16.26 -18.71
C THR A 386 -19.10 15.58 -18.78
N ALA A 387 -18.26 15.79 -17.75
CA ALA A 387 -16.99 15.10 -17.57
C ALA A 387 -17.11 13.83 -16.68
N MET A 388 -18.33 13.48 -16.27
CA MET A 388 -18.59 12.27 -15.49
C MET A 388 -18.66 11.03 -16.40
N GLU A 389 -18.21 9.89 -15.87
CA GLU A 389 -18.27 8.61 -16.59
C GLU A 389 -18.87 7.53 -15.70
N VAL A 390 -19.85 6.76 -16.20
CA VAL A 390 -20.35 5.55 -15.54
C VAL A 390 -19.37 4.41 -15.80
N ARG A 391 -18.67 3.97 -14.75
CA ARG A 391 -17.70 2.87 -14.83
C ARG A 391 -18.32 1.52 -14.51
N ARG A 392 -19.31 1.49 -13.63
CA ARG A 392 -19.96 0.26 -13.20
C ARG A 392 -21.43 0.49 -12.95
N ILE A 393 -22.25 -0.47 -13.41
CA ILE A 393 -23.66 -0.57 -13.06
C ILE A 393 -23.89 -1.90 -12.35
N ARG A 394 -24.48 -1.86 -11.17
CA ARG A 394 -24.90 -3.02 -10.39
C ARG A 394 -26.41 -3.05 -10.30
N ASN A 395 -27.01 -4.19 -10.62
CA ASN A 395 -28.42 -4.43 -10.34
C ASN A 395 -28.53 -5.43 -9.19
N ARG A 396 -28.77 -4.92 -7.99
CA ARG A 396 -28.77 -5.72 -6.77
C ARG A 396 -29.78 -6.85 -6.80
N ARG A 397 -30.97 -6.61 -7.35
CA ARG A 397 -32.00 -7.63 -7.40
C ARG A 397 -31.69 -8.76 -8.37
N LEU A 398 -31.08 -8.41 -9.50
CA LEU A 398 -30.60 -9.43 -10.43
C LEU A 398 -29.60 -10.33 -9.72
N MET A 399 -28.64 -9.73 -9.02
CA MET A 399 -27.63 -10.44 -8.24
C MET A 399 -28.27 -11.31 -7.15
N GLU A 400 -29.18 -10.77 -6.34
CA GLU A 400 -29.89 -11.52 -5.29
C GLU A 400 -30.72 -12.67 -5.86
N ARG A 401 -31.34 -12.47 -7.01
CA ARG A 401 -32.16 -13.51 -7.69
C ARG A 401 -31.25 -14.61 -8.25
N VAL A 402 -30.14 -14.28 -8.87
CA VAL A 402 -29.15 -15.26 -9.34
C VAL A 402 -28.52 -16.01 -8.16
N MET A 403 -28.14 -15.30 -7.11
CA MET A 403 -27.57 -15.91 -5.91
C MET A 403 -28.57 -16.85 -5.19
N SER A 404 -29.88 -16.55 -5.23
CA SER A 404 -30.90 -17.44 -4.65
C SER A 404 -31.07 -18.74 -5.43
N THR A 405 -30.56 -18.85 -6.66
CA THR A 405 -30.54 -20.08 -7.47
C THR A 405 -29.25 -20.89 -7.30
N ILE A 406 -28.25 -20.35 -6.58
CA ILE A 406 -27.01 -21.04 -6.27
C ILE A 406 -27.25 -21.90 -5.01
N GLY A 407 -26.86 -23.16 -5.03
CA GLY A 407 -26.96 -24.06 -3.88
C GLY A 407 -26.10 -23.61 -2.71
N GLU A 408 -26.46 -23.95 -1.47
CA GLU A 408 -25.73 -23.61 -0.26
C GLU A 408 -24.27 -24.13 -0.25
N ASP A 409 -23.94 -25.10 -1.09
CA ASP A 409 -22.62 -25.72 -1.21
C ASP A 409 -21.78 -25.21 -2.41
N GLU A 410 -22.28 -24.25 -3.20
CA GLU A 410 -21.59 -23.71 -4.37
C GLU A 410 -21.06 -22.29 -4.10
N ALA A 411 -19.77 -22.07 -4.32
CA ALA A 411 -19.18 -20.74 -4.29
C ALA A 411 -19.26 -20.06 -5.68
N LEU A 412 -19.44 -18.75 -5.72
CA LEU A 412 -19.51 -17.98 -6.97
C LEU A 412 -18.22 -18.11 -7.80
N ASP A 413 -17.07 -18.30 -7.13
CA ASP A 413 -15.75 -18.50 -7.73
C ASP A 413 -15.60 -19.85 -8.44
N ASP A 414 -16.50 -20.80 -8.17
CA ASP A 414 -16.52 -22.13 -8.80
C ASP A 414 -17.31 -22.14 -10.11
N LEU A 415 -18.05 -21.07 -10.43
CA LEU A 415 -18.89 -20.94 -11.62
C LEU A 415 -18.14 -20.20 -12.73
N ASP A 416 -18.19 -20.73 -13.94
CA ASP A 416 -17.72 -20.00 -15.11
C ASP A 416 -18.69 -18.89 -15.55
N ALA A 417 -18.19 -17.93 -16.31
CA ALA A 417 -18.98 -16.79 -16.76
C ALA A 417 -20.21 -17.20 -17.61
N GLN A 418 -20.13 -18.29 -18.39
CA GLN A 418 -21.23 -18.82 -19.21
C GLN A 418 -22.30 -19.46 -18.33
N GLU A 419 -21.90 -20.13 -17.25
CA GLU A 419 -22.83 -20.75 -16.32
C GLU A 419 -23.63 -19.70 -15.55
N VAL A 420 -22.94 -18.64 -15.07
CA VAL A 420 -23.60 -17.48 -14.45
C VAL A 420 -24.58 -16.83 -15.41
N PHE A 421 -24.21 -16.62 -16.69
CA PHE A 421 -25.08 -16.04 -17.69
C PHE A 421 -26.30 -16.95 -17.97
N THR A 422 -26.09 -18.26 -18.03
CA THR A 422 -27.20 -19.22 -18.22
C THR A 422 -28.19 -19.15 -17.06
N ARG A 423 -27.73 -19.07 -15.82
CA ARG A 423 -28.58 -18.89 -14.64
C ARG A 423 -29.32 -17.54 -14.66
N CYS A 424 -28.69 -16.49 -15.21
CA CYS A 424 -29.39 -15.22 -15.46
C CYS A 424 -30.56 -15.41 -16.44
N LEU A 425 -30.36 -16.12 -17.55
CA LEU A 425 -31.46 -16.41 -18.52
C LEU A 425 -32.59 -17.21 -17.88
N ASP A 426 -32.27 -18.14 -16.98
CA ASP A 426 -33.28 -18.90 -16.22
C ASP A 426 -34.03 -18.02 -15.22
N ALA A 427 -33.30 -17.16 -14.48
CA ALA A 427 -33.88 -16.25 -13.48
C ALA A 427 -34.86 -15.22 -14.09
N PHE A 428 -34.69 -14.89 -15.38
CA PHE A 428 -35.57 -13.98 -16.13
C PHE A 428 -36.59 -14.66 -16.99
N ASP A 429 -36.76 -16.01 -16.90
CA ASP A 429 -37.68 -16.78 -17.71
C ASP A 429 -37.55 -16.47 -19.22
N VAL A 430 -36.29 -16.25 -19.70
CA VAL A 430 -36.06 -15.96 -21.11
C VAL A 430 -36.51 -17.14 -21.99
N PRO A 431 -37.31 -16.91 -23.04
CA PRO A 431 -37.77 -17.97 -23.92
C PRO A 431 -36.62 -18.77 -24.54
N GLN A 432 -36.79 -20.09 -24.66
CA GLN A 432 -35.72 -20.97 -25.17
C GLN A 432 -35.24 -20.58 -26.57
N GLU A 433 -36.14 -20.02 -27.37
CA GLU A 433 -35.87 -19.60 -28.75
C GLU A 433 -34.89 -18.42 -28.85
N GLU A 434 -34.83 -17.57 -27.81
CA GLU A 434 -33.96 -16.39 -27.72
C GLU A 434 -32.61 -16.68 -27.06
N ARG A 435 -32.52 -17.79 -26.30
CA ARG A 435 -31.34 -18.10 -25.47
C ARG A 435 -30.08 -18.38 -26.28
N GLU A 436 -30.22 -19.04 -27.44
CA GLU A 436 -29.06 -19.37 -28.28
C GLU A 436 -28.42 -18.13 -28.87
N GLU A 437 -29.22 -17.17 -29.32
CA GLU A 437 -28.74 -15.88 -29.86
C GLU A 437 -28.07 -15.05 -28.75
N LEU A 438 -28.72 -14.96 -27.59
CA LEU A 438 -28.17 -14.24 -26.43
C LEU A 438 -26.87 -14.85 -25.92
N LYS A 439 -26.73 -16.17 -25.88
CA LYS A 439 -25.48 -16.85 -25.53
C LYS A 439 -24.36 -16.57 -26.54
N GLY A 440 -24.70 -16.63 -27.84
CA GLY A 440 -23.73 -16.30 -28.89
C GLY A 440 -23.21 -14.88 -28.78
N THR A 441 -24.10 -13.89 -28.56
CA THR A 441 -23.71 -12.49 -28.34
C THR A 441 -22.92 -12.31 -27.08
N TYR A 442 -23.28 -13.00 -25.99
CA TYR A 442 -22.50 -12.95 -24.73
C TYR A 442 -21.07 -13.48 -24.91
N ASP A 443 -20.92 -14.60 -25.62
CA ASP A 443 -19.61 -15.21 -25.89
C ASP A 443 -18.72 -14.31 -26.76
N GLU A 444 -19.29 -13.56 -27.71
CA GLU A 444 -18.59 -12.54 -28.48
C GLU A 444 -18.09 -11.40 -27.56
N VAL A 445 -18.97 -10.86 -26.73
CA VAL A 445 -18.60 -9.78 -25.79
C VAL A 445 -17.52 -10.22 -24.81
N VAL A 446 -17.60 -11.43 -24.24
CA VAL A 446 -16.59 -11.97 -23.33
C VAL A 446 -15.26 -12.15 -24.06
N ARG A 447 -15.29 -12.63 -25.31
CA ARG A 447 -14.07 -12.79 -26.12
C ARG A 447 -13.42 -11.45 -26.42
N ASP A 448 -14.20 -10.47 -26.86
CA ASP A 448 -13.69 -9.11 -27.15
C ASP A 448 -13.07 -8.45 -25.91
N LEU A 449 -13.69 -8.60 -24.73
CA LEU A 449 -13.14 -8.11 -23.47
C LEU A 449 -11.81 -8.78 -23.09
N LEU A 450 -11.69 -10.10 -23.34
CA LEU A 450 -10.46 -10.84 -23.06
C LEU A 450 -9.35 -10.53 -24.10
N GLU A 451 -9.71 -10.18 -25.33
CA GLU A 451 -8.76 -9.74 -26.37
C GLU A 451 -8.30 -8.31 -26.10
N GLU A 452 -9.18 -7.37 -25.71
CA GLU A 452 -8.80 -6.01 -25.32
C GLU A 452 -7.87 -5.98 -24.09
N ASP A 453 -8.04 -6.89 -23.13
CA ASP A 453 -7.11 -7.02 -21.99
C ASP A 453 -5.74 -7.56 -22.42
N ARG A 454 -5.68 -8.40 -23.44
CA ARG A 454 -4.41 -8.91 -23.99
C ARG A 454 -3.65 -7.87 -24.80
N ASP A 455 -4.36 -7.04 -25.56
CA ASP A 455 -3.73 -5.96 -26.37
C ASP A 455 -3.36 -4.73 -25.50
N ALA A 456 -3.83 -4.68 -24.25
CA ALA A 456 -3.53 -3.62 -23.29
C ALA A 456 -2.32 -3.91 -22.39
N GLU A 457 -1.78 -5.14 -22.42
CA GLU A 457 -0.51 -5.56 -21.79
C GLU A 457 0.70 -5.32 -22.70
#